data_8ec53a2801abc50a21e3e0b1eb8513df
#
_entry.id   8ec53a2801abc50a21e3e0b1eb8513df
#
_cell.length_a   1.000
_cell.length_b   1.000
_cell.length_c   1.000
_cell.angle_alpha   90.00
_cell.angle_beta   90.00
_cell.angle_gamma   90.00
#
_symmetry.space_group_name_H-M   'P 1'
#
loop_
_entity.id
_entity.type
_entity.pdbx_description
1 polymer ?
#
loop_
_entity_poly.entity_id
_entity_poly.type
_entity_poly.pdbx_seq_one_letter_code
_entity_poly.pdbx_strand_id
1 'polypeptide(L)'
;MENISIITIIAIAFLGSFGHCVGMCGGIVVAYSSTKIDNSWSKVKQSLSHILYALGRVFTYTILGFIFGYFGSVVTFNHTTNGILLLITGFLMILVGLSLSGKLKFLTSIEHSVSKSKIYQQTFRKLLGSNSFISFYLLGMLNGLLPCGFVYVFAITAASTGSALWGAFVMLIFGLSTIPAMFSLGFFVGIFKQIALRNLFISIAAILVIIFGIYTMYHGYEFLSDPSKAILTTSL
;
A
#
# COMPACT_ATOMS: atom_id res chain seq x y z
N MET A 1 -19.88 14.01 -10.93
CA MET A 1 -19.23 13.29 -9.82
C MET A 1 -19.91 11.93 -9.73
N GLU A 2 -19.54 11.05 -10.66
CA GLU A 2 -20.11 9.71 -10.74
C GLU A 2 -19.43 8.84 -9.69
N ASN A 3 -20.25 8.25 -8.93
CA ASN A 3 -20.14 7.23 -7.89
C ASN A 3 -18.85 6.40 -7.93
N ILE A 4 -17.77 6.92 -7.36
CA ILE A 4 -16.70 6.05 -6.86
C ILE A 4 -17.37 5.23 -5.76
N SER A 5 -17.72 4.00 -6.05
CA SER A 5 -18.39 3.14 -5.09
C SER A 5 -17.45 2.90 -3.91
N ILE A 6 -17.77 3.48 -2.77
CA ILE A 6 -17.02 3.30 -1.51
C ILE A 6 -16.87 1.80 -1.19
N ILE A 7 -17.90 1.02 -1.50
CA ILE A 7 -17.90 -0.44 -1.30
C ILE A 7 -16.82 -1.09 -2.17
N THR A 8 -16.68 -0.66 -3.43
CA THR A 8 -15.64 -1.17 -4.34
C THR A 8 -14.24 -0.83 -3.81
N ILE A 9 -14.02 0.42 -3.34
CA ILE A 9 -12.76 0.83 -2.71
C ILE A 9 -12.45 -0.07 -1.51
N ILE A 10 -13.41 -0.28 -0.61
CA ILE A 10 -13.24 -1.11 0.58
C ILE A 10 -12.92 -2.56 0.18
N ALA A 11 -13.68 -3.14 -0.76
CA ALA A 11 -13.48 -4.52 -1.19
C ALA A 11 -12.11 -4.73 -1.82
N ILE A 12 -11.71 -3.88 -2.77
CA ILE A 12 -10.41 -3.97 -3.43
C ILE A 12 -9.28 -3.72 -2.43
N ALA A 13 -9.40 -2.71 -1.57
CA ALA A 13 -8.39 -2.38 -0.57
C ALA A 13 -8.24 -3.50 0.47
N PHE A 14 -9.33 -4.07 0.93
CA PHE A 14 -9.33 -5.16 1.90
C PHE A 14 -8.71 -6.43 1.31
N LEU A 15 -9.24 -6.93 0.19
CA LEU A 15 -8.76 -8.16 -0.45
C LEU A 15 -7.31 -8.01 -0.93
N GLY A 16 -6.99 -6.88 -1.58
CA GLY A 16 -5.64 -6.59 -2.05
C GLY A 16 -4.61 -6.46 -0.92
N SER A 17 -5.04 -6.04 0.28
CA SER A 17 -4.14 -5.92 1.44
C SER A 17 -3.58 -7.26 1.89
N PHE A 18 -4.38 -8.32 1.87
CA PHE A 18 -3.92 -9.66 2.25
C PHE A 18 -2.83 -10.19 1.30
N GLY A 19 -2.91 -9.84 0.01
CA GLY A 19 -1.86 -10.19 -0.95
C GLY A 19 -0.70 -9.21 -0.91
N HIS A 20 -0.96 -7.96 -1.29
CA HIS A 20 0.07 -6.96 -1.53
C HIS A 20 0.73 -6.42 -0.26
N CYS A 21 -0.08 -5.96 0.72
CA CYS A 21 0.48 -5.34 1.92
C CYS A 21 1.20 -6.36 2.81
N VAL A 22 0.67 -7.58 2.94
CA VAL A 22 1.35 -8.66 3.66
C VAL A 22 2.68 -9.01 2.99
N GLY A 23 2.72 -9.10 1.66
CA GLY A 23 3.93 -9.41 0.92
C GLY A 23 5.02 -8.34 1.04
N MET A 24 4.67 -7.07 0.83
CA MET A 24 5.64 -5.97 0.81
C MET A 24 5.96 -5.40 2.19
N CYS A 25 4.92 -5.06 2.97
CA CYS A 25 5.11 -4.40 4.26
C CYS A 25 5.26 -5.40 5.41
N GLY A 26 4.95 -6.68 5.18
CA GLY A 26 5.00 -7.72 6.19
C GLY A 26 6.39 -7.91 6.80
N GLY A 27 7.45 -7.74 6.01
CA GLY A 27 8.83 -7.77 6.51
C GLY A 27 9.09 -6.73 7.61
N ILE A 28 8.55 -5.52 7.49
CA ILE A 28 8.67 -4.45 8.48
C ILE A 28 7.87 -4.79 9.73
N VAL A 29 6.65 -5.33 9.55
CA VAL A 29 5.80 -5.77 10.66
C VAL A 29 6.48 -6.88 11.46
N VAL A 30 7.03 -7.88 10.78
CA VAL A 30 7.80 -8.95 11.42
C VAL A 30 9.03 -8.40 12.14
N ALA A 31 9.77 -7.46 11.53
CA ALA A 31 10.95 -6.86 12.12
C ALA A 31 10.63 -6.15 13.45
N TYR A 32 9.66 -5.22 13.46
CA TYR A 32 9.35 -4.53 14.72
C TYR A 32 8.66 -5.44 15.74
N SER A 33 7.85 -6.40 15.30
CA SER A 33 7.20 -7.33 16.22
C SER A 33 8.21 -8.23 16.92
N SER A 34 9.25 -8.68 16.21
CA SER A 34 10.28 -9.55 16.81
C SER A 34 11.33 -8.81 17.63
N THR A 35 11.54 -7.51 17.37
CA THR A 35 12.59 -6.72 18.05
C THR A 35 12.06 -5.84 19.19
N LYS A 36 10.81 -5.35 19.09
CA LYS A 36 10.25 -4.38 20.04
C LYS A 36 9.13 -4.92 20.91
N ILE A 37 8.41 -5.95 20.44
CA ILE A 37 7.32 -6.53 21.20
C ILE A 37 7.86 -7.69 22.02
N ASP A 38 7.85 -7.51 23.35
CA ASP A 38 8.22 -8.55 24.28
C ASP A 38 7.04 -9.51 24.50
N ASN A 39 7.32 -10.80 24.52
CA ASN A 39 6.32 -11.84 24.78
C ASN A 39 5.72 -11.75 26.21
N SER A 40 6.42 -11.09 27.13
CA SER A 40 5.94 -10.80 28.50
C SER A 40 4.86 -9.71 28.53
N TRP A 41 4.69 -8.94 27.46
CA TRP A 41 3.67 -7.89 27.41
C TRP A 41 2.27 -8.47 27.37
N SER A 42 1.33 -7.81 28.06
CA SER A 42 -0.08 -8.16 27.96
C SER A 42 -0.56 -8.10 26.50
N LYS A 43 -1.54 -8.94 26.15
CA LYS A 43 -2.10 -8.98 24.77
C LYS A 43 -2.67 -7.62 24.34
N VAL A 44 -3.21 -6.85 25.30
CA VAL A 44 -3.70 -5.49 25.05
C VAL A 44 -2.56 -4.57 24.63
N LYS A 45 -1.41 -4.63 25.29
CA LYS A 45 -0.22 -3.82 24.98
C LYS A 45 0.36 -4.18 23.62
N GLN A 46 0.41 -5.47 23.28
CA GLN A 46 0.82 -5.95 21.96
C GLN A 46 -0.13 -5.44 20.86
N SER A 47 -1.44 -5.59 21.04
CA SER A 47 -2.45 -5.12 20.09
C SER A 47 -2.40 -3.61 19.90
N LEU A 48 -2.23 -2.84 20.98
CA LEU A 48 -2.10 -1.38 20.90
C LEU A 48 -0.90 -0.95 20.05
N SER A 49 0.23 -1.67 20.16
CA SER A 49 1.42 -1.41 19.33
C SER A 49 1.13 -1.58 17.84
N HIS A 50 0.40 -2.63 17.46
CA HIS A 50 0.00 -2.86 16.07
C HIS A 50 -1.02 -1.84 15.57
N ILE A 51 -1.96 -1.43 16.42
CA ILE A 51 -2.94 -0.39 16.09
C ILE A 51 -2.24 0.96 15.87
N LEU A 52 -1.31 1.36 16.76
CA LEU A 52 -0.55 2.60 16.61
C LEU A 52 0.25 2.62 15.30
N TYR A 53 0.89 1.52 14.96
CA TYR A 53 1.59 1.39 13.68
C TYR A 53 0.62 1.54 12.49
N ALA A 54 -0.53 0.87 12.54
CA ALA A 54 -1.55 0.97 11.50
C ALA A 54 -2.08 2.40 11.35
N LEU A 55 -2.37 3.08 12.48
CA LEU A 55 -2.82 4.48 12.48
C LEU A 55 -1.78 5.44 11.89
N GLY A 56 -0.49 5.22 12.14
CA GLY A 56 0.58 5.99 11.52
C GLY A 56 0.56 5.88 9.99
N ARG A 57 0.32 4.67 9.44
CA ARG A 57 0.16 4.46 8.00
C ARG A 57 -1.07 5.16 7.44
N VAL A 58 -2.21 4.98 8.11
CA VAL A 58 -3.48 5.63 7.71
C VAL A 58 -3.31 7.14 7.65
N PHE A 59 -2.67 7.74 8.65
CA PHE A 59 -2.40 9.17 8.66
C PHE A 59 -1.57 9.63 7.46
N THR A 60 -0.49 8.91 7.14
CA THR A 60 0.34 9.24 5.97
C THR A 60 -0.45 9.10 4.67
N TYR A 61 -1.26 8.05 4.53
CA TYR A 61 -2.11 7.87 3.34
C TYR A 61 -3.15 8.98 3.21
N THR A 62 -3.74 9.42 4.31
CA THR A 62 -4.70 10.52 4.30
C THR A 62 -4.06 11.82 3.84
N ILE A 63 -2.83 12.13 4.31
CA ILE A 63 -2.07 13.30 3.84
C ILE A 63 -1.74 13.17 2.35
N LEU A 64 -1.28 12.01 1.90
CA LEU A 64 -1.01 11.78 0.48
C LEU A 64 -2.28 11.95 -0.35
N GLY A 65 -3.42 11.44 0.11
CA GLY A 65 -4.71 11.61 -0.54
C GLY A 65 -5.14 13.07 -0.65
N PHE A 66 -4.92 13.85 0.40
CA PHE A 66 -5.15 15.30 0.38
C PHE A 66 -4.30 15.99 -0.68
N ILE A 67 -3.00 15.67 -0.71
CA ILE A 67 -2.04 16.25 -1.66
C ILE A 67 -2.42 15.85 -3.10
N PHE A 68 -2.63 14.57 -3.38
CA PHE A 68 -2.98 14.11 -4.73
C PHE A 68 -4.34 14.62 -5.18
N GLY A 69 -5.35 14.68 -4.30
CA GLY A 69 -6.65 15.26 -4.58
C GLY A 69 -6.57 16.76 -4.89
N TYR A 70 -5.71 17.50 -4.17
CA TYR A 70 -5.45 18.90 -4.45
C TYR A 70 -4.77 19.10 -5.82
N PHE A 71 -3.72 18.34 -6.10
CA PHE A 71 -3.08 18.39 -7.43
C PHE A 71 -4.05 17.97 -8.53
N GLY A 72 -4.92 17.01 -8.28
CA GLY A 72 -5.96 16.61 -9.22
C GLY A 72 -6.94 17.74 -9.56
N SER A 73 -7.18 18.69 -8.64
CA SER A 73 -8.02 19.85 -8.92
C SER A 73 -7.35 20.89 -9.85
N VAL A 74 -6.02 20.93 -9.84
CA VAL A 74 -5.22 21.89 -10.62
C VAL A 74 -4.88 21.35 -12.02
N VAL A 75 -4.64 20.04 -12.09
CA VAL A 75 -4.33 19.36 -13.35
C VAL A 75 -5.62 18.85 -13.95
N THR A 76 -5.99 19.38 -15.14
CA THR A 76 -7.11 18.82 -15.91
C THR A 76 -6.71 17.42 -16.36
N PHE A 77 -7.17 16.38 -15.66
CA PHE A 77 -6.94 15.00 -16.06
C PHE A 77 -7.75 14.69 -17.32
N ASN A 78 -7.11 14.81 -18.47
CA ASN A 78 -7.65 14.34 -19.73
C ASN A 78 -7.69 12.81 -19.73
N HIS A 79 -8.63 12.22 -20.46
CA HIS A 79 -8.73 10.77 -20.66
C HIS A 79 -7.38 10.12 -21.00
N THR A 80 -6.61 10.74 -21.90
CA THR A 80 -5.30 10.26 -22.30
C THR A 80 -4.31 10.20 -21.13
N THR A 81 -4.29 11.22 -20.28
CA THR A 81 -3.39 11.27 -19.11
C THR A 81 -3.73 10.16 -18.10
N ASN A 82 -5.01 9.93 -17.85
CA ASN A 82 -5.46 8.84 -16.95
C ASN A 82 -5.11 7.47 -17.52
N GLY A 83 -5.33 7.23 -18.82
CA GLY A 83 -4.95 5.98 -19.47
C GLY A 83 -3.45 5.70 -19.39
N ILE A 84 -2.61 6.70 -19.66
CA ILE A 84 -1.15 6.58 -19.54
C ILE A 84 -0.72 6.30 -18.11
N LEU A 85 -1.31 6.98 -17.11
CA LEU A 85 -1.03 6.75 -15.69
C LEU A 85 -1.40 5.33 -15.27
N LEU A 86 -2.55 4.80 -15.72
CA LEU A 86 -2.96 3.41 -15.44
C LEU A 86 -2.00 2.41 -16.11
N LEU A 87 -1.55 2.65 -17.34
CA LEU A 87 -0.55 1.81 -18.00
C LEU A 87 0.77 1.77 -17.23
N ILE A 88 1.28 2.94 -16.85
CA ILE A 88 2.53 3.04 -16.06
C ILE A 88 2.37 2.34 -14.72
N THR A 89 1.24 2.56 -14.03
CA THR A 89 0.97 1.96 -12.72
C THR A 89 0.86 0.44 -12.83
N GLY A 90 0.11 -0.08 -13.80
CA GLY A 90 -0.03 -1.52 -14.06
C GLY A 90 1.32 -2.17 -14.39
N PHE A 91 2.14 -1.51 -15.21
CA PHE A 91 3.49 -1.96 -15.54
C PHE A 91 4.39 -2.02 -14.28
N LEU A 92 4.38 -0.96 -13.47
CA LEU A 92 5.13 -0.94 -12.20
C LEU A 92 4.65 -2.04 -11.24
N MET A 93 3.35 -2.31 -11.16
CA MET A 93 2.80 -3.40 -10.34
C MET A 93 3.28 -4.77 -10.81
N ILE A 94 3.32 -5.02 -12.13
CA ILE A 94 3.86 -6.27 -12.69
C ILE A 94 5.33 -6.42 -12.32
N LEU A 95 6.12 -5.35 -12.47
CA LEU A 95 7.53 -5.35 -12.11
C LEU A 95 7.74 -5.66 -10.61
N VAL A 96 6.95 -5.04 -9.72
CA VAL A 96 6.99 -5.29 -8.28
C VAL A 96 6.61 -6.74 -7.96
N GLY A 97 5.54 -7.27 -8.57
CA GLY A 97 5.13 -8.66 -8.40
C GLY A 97 6.21 -9.66 -8.84
N LEU A 98 6.87 -9.41 -9.97
CA LEU A 98 8.00 -10.21 -10.44
C LEU A 98 9.22 -10.12 -9.49
N SER A 99 9.47 -8.95 -8.90
CA SER A 99 10.51 -8.77 -7.88
C SER A 99 10.22 -9.56 -6.61
N LEU A 100 8.97 -9.56 -6.13
CA LEU A 100 8.54 -10.36 -4.96
C LEU A 100 8.72 -11.86 -5.19
N SER A 101 8.55 -12.33 -6.44
CA SER A 101 8.81 -13.74 -6.81
C SER A 101 10.30 -14.10 -6.87
N GLY A 102 11.20 -13.16 -6.62
CA GLY A 102 12.66 -13.36 -6.61
C GLY A 102 13.31 -13.47 -8.00
N LYS A 103 12.53 -13.32 -9.08
CA LYS A 103 13.03 -13.47 -10.46
C LYS A 103 13.74 -12.24 -11.01
N LEU A 104 13.47 -11.04 -10.46
CA LEU A 104 14.08 -9.78 -10.91
C LEU A 104 14.89 -9.12 -9.79
N LYS A 105 16.19 -9.34 -9.79
CA LYS A 105 17.13 -8.67 -8.86
C LYS A 105 17.27 -7.16 -9.13
N PHE A 106 16.83 -6.67 -10.27
CA PHE A 106 16.98 -5.27 -10.68
C PHE A 106 16.03 -4.32 -9.93
N LEU A 107 14.79 -4.75 -9.66
CA LEU A 107 13.84 -3.90 -8.92
C LEU A 107 14.08 -3.89 -7.42
N THR A 108 14.61 -4.99 -6.87
CA THR A 108 15.14 -4.97 -5.50
C THR A 108 16.24 -3.93 -5.34
N SER A 109 16.89 -3.52 -6.45
CA SER A 109 17.88 -2.44 -6.45
C SER A 109 17.26 -1.05 -6.35
N ILE A 110 16.08 -0.80 -6.94
CA ILE A 110 15.38 0.49 -6.88
C ILE A 110 14.64 0.63 -5.52
N GLU A 111 13.97 -0.41 -5.09
CA GLU A 111 13.36 -0.51 -3.76
C GLU A 111 14.44 -0.42 -2.66
N HIS A 112 15.61 -1.03 -2.91
CA HIS A 112 16.83 -0.88 -2.15
C HIS A 112 17.38 0.56 -2.18
N SER A 113 17.17 1.34 -3.24
CA SER A 113 17.69 2.72 -3.31
C SER A 113 16.93 3.66 -2.39
N VAL A 114 15.61 3.57 -2.29
CA VAL A 114 14.81 4.32 -1.31
C VAL A 114 15.06 3.79 0.10
N SER A 115 15.07 2.47 0.26
CA SER A 115 15.41 1.78 1.52
C SER A 115 16.89 1.95 1.91
N LYS A 116 17.80 2.20 0.98
CA LYS A 116 19.22 2.51 1.19
C LYS A 116 19.49 3.97 1.51
N SER A 117 18.52 4.87 1.41
CA SER A 117 18.71 6.23 1.88
C SER A 117 19.23 6.17 3.32
N LYS A 118 20.43 6.72 3.56
CA LYS A 118 21.03 6.73 4.89
C LYS A 118 20.09 7.32 5.93
N ILE A 119 19.32 8.33 5.54
CA ILE A 119 18.33 8.99 6.39
C ILE A 119 17.19 8.02 6.75
N TYR A 120 16.63 7.29 5.77
CA TYR A 120 15.58 6.32 6.01
C TYR A 120 16.06 5.20 6.95
N GLN A 121 17.21 4.60 6.67
CA GLN A 121 17.75 3.51 7.47
C GLN A 121 18.13 3.95 8.90
N GLN A 122 18.73 5.12 9.05
CA GLN A 122 19.07 5.67 10.36
C GLN A 122 17.83 5.94 11.19
N THR A 123 16.81 6.58 10.58
CA THR A 123 15.53 6.85 11.23
C THR A 123 14.82 5.55 11.60
N PHE A 124 14.77 4.59 10.68
CA PHE A 124 14.16 3.28 10.91
C PHE A 124 14.84 2.51 12.05
N ARG A 125 16.19 2.44 12.06
CA ARG A 125 16.96 1.80 13.13
C ARG A 125 16.78 2.52 14.47
N LYS A 126 16.80 3.85 14.48
CA LYS A 126 16.56 4.66 15.68
C LYS A 126 15.14 4.41 16.25
N LEU A 127 14.13 4.34 15.41
CA LEU A 127 12.77 4.05 15.81
C LEU A 127 12.61 2.60 16.31
N LEU A 128 13.30 1.64 15.69
CA LEU A 128 13.30 0.25 16.14
C LEU A 128 13.95 0.11 17.53
N GLY A 129 15.02 0.84 17.80
CA GLY A 129 15.73 0.81 19.09
C GLY A 129 15.04 1.61 20.20
N SER A 130 14.02 2.42 19.89
CA SER A 130 13.31 3.24 20.88
C SER A 130 12.24 2.43 21.62
N ASN A 131 12.14 2.55 22.95
CA ASN A 131 11.15 1.89 23.78
C ASN A 131 9.80 2.64 23.87
N SER A 132 9.64 3.76 23.13
CA SER A 132 8.42 4.57 23.17
C SER A 132 7.30 4.00 22.31
N PHE A 133 6.05 4.11 22.78
CA PHE A 133 4.86 3.78 21.98
C PHE A 133 4.71 4.66 20.72
N ILE A 134 5.10 5.93 20.82
CA ILE A 134 5.09 6.86 19.69
C ILE A 134 5.96 6.34 18.54
N SER A 135 7.01 5.57 18.83
CA SER A 135 7.88 5.02 17.78
C SER A 135 7.16 3.99 16.89
N PHE A 136 6.11 3.30 17.37
CA PHE A 136 5.28 2.45 16.52
C PHE A 136 4.47 3.28 15.52
N TYR A 137 3.89 4.40 15.98
CA TYR A 137 3.17 5.33 15.12
C TYR A 137 4.10 5.93 14.05
N LEU A 138 5.29 6.39 14.43
CA LEU A 138 6.29 6.95 13.51
C LEU A 138 6.83 5.90 12.53
N LEU A 139 7.01 4.64 12.96
CA LEU A 139 7.34 3.53 12.07
C LEU A 139 6.23 3.29 11.04
N GLY A 140 4.97 3.40 11.47
CA GLY A 140 3.81 3.33 10.57
C GLY A 140 3.81 4.46 9.55
N MET A 141 4.07 5.70 9.98
CA MET A 141 4.18 6.86 9.09
C MET A 141 5.31 6.67 8.06
N LEU A 142 6.48 6.25 8.52
CA LEU A 142 7.64 6.01 7.67
C LEU A 142 7.35 4.91 6.63
N ASN A 143 6.66 3.85 7.04
CA ASN A 143 6.24 2.79 6.12
C ASN A 143 5.17 3.25 5.12
N GLY A 144 4.27 4.14 5.54
CA GLY A 144 3.25 4.73 4.66
C GLY A 144 3.85 5.60 3.54
N LEU A 145 5.06 6.12 3.73
CA LEU A 145 5.78 6.88 2.70
C LEU A 145 6.46 5.98 1.65
N LEU A 146 6.53 4.67 1.88
CA LEU A 146 7.12 3.77 0.89
C LEU A 146 6.22 3.70 -0.35
N PRO A 147 6.76 4.07 -1.53
CA PRO A 147 6.01 4.01 -2.76
C PRO A 147 5.76 2.55 -3.14
N CYS A 148 4.52 2.12 -3.12
CA CYS A 148 4.14 0.81 -3.62
C CYS A 148 3.03 0.94 -4.68
N GLY A 149 2.99 0.00 -5.63
CA GLY A 149 2.04 0.03 -6.74
C GLY A 149 0.58 0.14 -6.27
N PHE A 150 0.25 -0.50 -5.15
CA PHE A 150 -1.11 -0.50 -4.61
C PHE A 150 -1.52 0.88 -4.07
N VAL A 151 -0.62 1.60 -3.39
CA VAL A 151 -0.84 2.99 -2.97
C VAL A 151 -1.00 3.91 -4.18
N TYR A 152 -0.25 3.69 -5.25
CA TYR A 152 -0.37 4.52 -6.46
C TYR A 152 -1.74 4.41 -7.12
N VAL A 153 -2.34 3.21 -7.19
CA VAL A 153 -3.71 3.04 -7.73
C VAL A 153 -4.70 3.92 -6.97
N PHE A 154 -4.67 3.86 -5.64
CA PHE A 154 -5.56 4.68 -4.83
C PHE A 154 -5.19 6.17 -4.82
N ALA A 155 -3.91 6.52 -4.97
CA ALA A 155 -3.47 7.89 -5.13
C ALA A 155 -3.97 8.51 -6.46
N ILE A 156 -3.97 7.74 -7.55
CA ILE A 156 -4.57 8.16 -8.82
C ILE A 156 -6.08 8.32 -8.68
N THR A 157 -6.75 7.37 -8.02
CA THR A 157 -8.18 7.49 -7.71
C THR A 157 -8.47 8.72 -6.85
N ALA A 158 -7.64 9.03 -5.87
CA ALA A 158 -7.74 10.25 -5.07
C ALA A 158 -7.55 11.51 -5.93
N ALA A 159 -6.56 11.51 -6.83
CA ALA A 159 -6.32 12.62 -7.75
C ALA A 159 -7.50 12.82 -8.72
N SER A 160 -8.09 11.74 -9.23
CA SER A 160 -9.24 11.82 -10.15
C SER A 160 -10.50 12.42 -9.51
N THR A 161 -10.58 12.47 -8.18
CA THR A 161 -11.68 13.19 -7.49
C THR A 161 -11.63 14.69 -7.71
N GLY A 162 -10.50 15.28 -8.09
CA GLY A 162 -10.31 16.72 -8.24
C GLY A 162 -10.60 17.53 -6.98
N SER A 163 -10.53 16.91 -5.80
CA SER A 163 -10.83 17.56 -4.51
C SER A 163 -9.91 17.01 -3.42
N ALA A 164 -9.24 17.91 -2.72
CA ALA A 164 -8.34 17.56 -1.62
C ALA A 164 -9.05 16.75 -0.52
N LEU A 165 -10.27 17.13 -0.15
CA LEU A 165 -11.05 16.47 0.89
C LEU A 165 -11.51 15.07 0.46
N TRP A 166 -12.03 14.95 -0.77
CA TRP A 166 -12.44 13.65 -1.30
C TRP A 166 -11.24 12.72 -1.53
N GLY A 167 -10.13 13.27 -2.01
CA GLY A 167 -8.88 12.51 -2.15
C GLY A 167 -8.37 11.99 -0.79
N ALA A 168 -8.40 12.84 0.25
CA ALA A 168 -8.07 12.43 1.61
C ALA A 168 -9.02 11.33 2.13
N PHE A 169 -10.32 11.44 1.84
CA PHE A 169 -11.32 10.46 2.25
C PHE A 169 -11.12 9.09 1.57
N VAL A 170 -10.86 9.08 0.27
CA VAL A 170 -10.54 7.84 -0.48
C VAL A 170 -9.33 7.13 0.13
N MET A 171 -8.25 7.87 0.38
CA MET A 171 -7.02 7.31 0.95
C MET A 171 -7.16 6.95 2.44
N LEU A 172 -8.06 7.61 3.17
CA LEU A 172 -8.44 7.23 4.54
C LEU A 172 -9.13 5.87 4.55
N ILE A 173 -10.15 5.69 3.69
CA ILE A 173 -10.87 4.41 3.56
C ILE A 173 -9.90 3.29 3.15
N PHE A 174 -9.05 3.56 2.15
CA PHE A 174 -7.99 2.64 1.75
C PHE A 174 -7.12 2.22 2.95
N GLY A 175 -6.59 3.20 3.69
CA GLY A 175 -5.75 2.98 4.86
C GLY A 175 -6.44 2.13 5.93
N LEU A 176 -7.69 2.47 6.28
CA LEU A 176 -8.48 1.71 7.26
C LEU A 176 -8.73 0.27 6.81
N SER A 177 -9.01 0.05 5.52
CA SER A 177 -9.23 -1.27 4.95
C SER A 177 -7.98 -2.16 5.00
N THR A 178 -6.78 -1.58 5.10
CA THR A 178 -5.53 -2.35 5.24
C THR A 178 -5.25 -2.81 6.68
N ILE A 179 -5.93 -2.22 7.69
CA ILE A 179 -5.67 -2.52 9.11
C ILE A 179 -5.86 -4.00 9.44
N PRO A 180 -6.96 -4.67 9.07
CA PRO A 180 -7.17 -6.06 9.44
C PRO A 180 -6.07 -6.99 8.95
N ALA A 181 -5.60 -6.80 7.72
CA ALA A 181 -4.52 -7.61 7.14
C ALA A 181 -3.19 -7.41 7.87
N MET A 182 -2.83 -6.15 8.20
CA MET A 182 -1.58 -5.83 8.88
C MET A 182 -1.62 -6.22 10.36
N PHE A 183 -2.77 -6.03 11.01
CA PHE A 183 -2.98 -6.42 12.40
C PHE A 183 -2.89 -7.94 12.56
N SER A 184 -3.58 -8.70 11.70
CA SER A 184 -3.52 -10.16 11.74
C SER A 184 -2.10 -10.67 11.53
N LEU A 185 -1.37 -10.10 10.56
CA LEU A 185 0.03 -10.43 10.35
C LEU A 185 0.88 -10.17 11.60
N GLY A 186 0.75 -8.99 12.20
CA GLY A 186 1.50 -8.61 13.39
C GLY A 186 1.20 -9.49 14.59
N PHE A 187 -0.06 -9.80 14.82
CA PHE A 187 -0.51 -10.62 15.94
C PHE A 187 -0.10 -12.10 15.80
N PHE A 188 -0.12 -12.62 14.57
CA PHE A 188 0.23 -14.01 14.27
C PHE A 188 1.69 -14.19 13.80
N VAL A 189 2.57 -13.21 14.03
CA VAL A 189 4.00 -13.29 13.67
C VAL A 189 4.66 -14.57 14.18
N GLY A 190 4.25 -15.09 15.33
CA GLY A 190 4.77 -16.36 15.85
C GLY A 190 4.55 -17.55 14.90
N ILE A 191 3.40 -17.57 14.18
CA ILE A 191 3.06 -18.60 13.19
C ILE A 191 3.83 -18.34 11.89
N PHE A 192 3.99 -17.06 11.51
CA PHE A 192 4.70 -16.66 10.28
C PHE A 192 6.24 -16.76 10.38
N LYS A 193 6.79 -17.08 11.55
CA LYS A 193 8.23 -17.38 11.71
C LYS A 193 8.66 -18.66 10.99
N GLN A 194 7.74 -19.54 10.64
CA GLN A 194 8.05 -20.71 9.80
C GLN A 194 8.36 -20.25 8.36
N ILE A 195 9.60 -20.44 7.95
CA ILE A 195 10.14 -19.97 6.65
C ILE A 195 9.30 -20.47 5.45
N ALA A 196 8.76 -21.67 5.53
CA ALA A 196 7.93 -22.25 4.46
C ALA A 196 6.62 -21.50 4.24
N LEU A 197 5.90 -21.17 5.33
CA LEU A 197 4.64 -20.40 5.26
C LEU A 197 4.88 -18.98 4.75
N ARG A 198 5.96 -18.35 5.19
CA ARG A 198 6.32 -17.00 4.71
C ARG A 198 6.54 -16.98 3.20
N ASN A 199 7.28 -17.94 2.67
CA ASN A 199 7.56 -18.02 1.24
C ASN A 199 6.29 -18.28 0.41
N LEU A 200 5.40 -19.12 0.93
CA LEU A 200 4.10 -19.38 0.30
C LEU A 200 3.25 -18.10 0.22
N PHE A 201 3.12 -17.36 1.32
CA PHE A 201 2.36 -16.10 1.33
C PHE A 201 2.96 -15.05 0.42
N ILE A 202 4.29 -14.91 0.38
CA ILE A 202 4.97 -13.99 -0.54
C ILE A 202 4.70 -14.40 -2.00
N SER A 203 4.73 -15.68 -2.33
CA SER A 203 4.47 -16.17 -3.68
C SER A 203 3.02 -15.91 -4.11
N ILE A 204 2.05 -16.18 -3.24
CA ILE A 204 0.64 -15.88 -3.49
C ILE A 204 0.44 -14.37 -3.68
N ALA A 205 1.03 -13.55 -2.82
CA ALA A 205 0.99 -12.10 -2.92
C ALA A 205 1.59 -11.60 -4.25
N ALA A 206 2.73 -12.15 -4.67
CA ALA A 206 3.38 -11.81 -5.94
C ALA A 206 2.47 -12.11 -7.14
N ILE A 207 1.82 -13.28 -7.16
CA ILE A 207 0.89 -13.67 -8.22
C ILE A 207 -0.32 -12.72 -8.25
N LEU A 208 -0.92 -12.41 -7.11
CA LEU A 208 -2.06 -11.49 -7.03
C LEU A 208 -1.69 -10.10 -7.51
N VAL A 209 -0.52 -9.59 -7.14
CA VAL A 209 -0.03 -8.27 -7.59
C VAL A 209 0.20 -8.25 -9.10
N ILE A 210 0.72 -9.33 -9.69
CA ILE A 210 0.91 -9.44 -11.14
C ILE A 210 -0.44 -9.46 -11.85
N ILE A 211 -1.39 -10.27 -11.39
CA ILE A 211 -2.73 -10.35 -11.98
C ILE A 211 -3.41 -8.96 -11.93
N PHE A 212 -3.33 -8.30 -10.78
CA PHE A 212 -3.90 -6.97 -10.61
C PHE A 212 -3.19 -5.92 -11.46
N GLY A 213 -1.87 -6.03 -11.65
CA GLY A 213 -1.09 -5.18 -12.54
C GLY A 213 -1.49 -5.35 -14.00
N ILE A 214 -1.70 -6.59 -14.47
CA ILE A 214 -2.19 -6.89 -15.82
C ILE A 214 -3.60 -6.32 -16.01
N TYR A 215 -4.47 -6.50 -15.03
CA TYR A 215 -5.84 -5.97 -15.05
C TYR A 215 -5.83 -4.43 -15.15
N THR A 216 -5.01 -3.76 -14.35
CA THR A 216 -4.86 -2.29 -14.37
C THR A 216 -4.30 -1.81 -15.71
N MET A 217 -3.34 -2.54 -16.29
CA MET A 217 -2.75 -2.20 -17.58
C MET A 217 -3.75 -2.41 -18.72
N TYR A 218 -4.57 -3.47 -18.67
CA TYR A 218 -5.65 -3.70 -19.62
C TYR A 218 -6.69 -2.58 -19.60
N HIS A 219 -7.11 -2.15 -18.42
CA HIS A 219 -8.00 -0.99 -18.25
C HIS A 219 -7.36 0.31 -18.75
N GLY A 220 -6.08 0.53 -18.51
CA GLY A 220 -5.36 1.68 -19.04
C GLY A 220 -5.32 1.71 -20.58
N TYR A 221 -5.16 0.55 -21.20
CA TYR A 221 -5.22 0.40 -22.66
C TYR A 221 -6.64 0.66 -23.21
N GLU A 222 -7.67 0.11 -22.55
CA GLU A 222 -9.06 0.34 -22.92
C GLU A 222 -9.46 1.81 -22.82
N PHE A 223 -8.97 2.52 -21.79
CA PHE A 223 -9.13 3.96 -21.61
C PHE A 223 -8.52 4.79 -22.76
N LEU A 224 -7.42 4.31 -23.37
CA LEU A 224 -6.77 4.99 -24.49
C LEU A 224 -7.41 4.67 -25.83
N SER A 225 -7.92 3.43 -26.00
CA SER A 225 -8.44 2.96 -27.28
C SER A 225 -9.91 3.32 -27.50
N ASP A 226 -10.72 3.43 -26.46
CA ASP A 226 -12.15 3.70 -26.59
C ASP A 226 -12.68 4.57 -25.44
N PRO A 227 -12.63 5.91 -25.57
CA PRO A 227 -13.09 6.84 -24.54
C PRO A 227 -14.56 6.67 -24.16
N SER A 228 -15.39 6.10 -25.04
CA SER A 228 -16.81 5.92 -24.79
C SER A 228 -17.12 4.77 -23.81
N LYS A 229 -16.27 3.75 -23.75
CA LYS A 229 -16.40 2.64 -22.79
C LYS A 229 -15.89 2.97 -21.40
N ALA A 230 -15.00 3.95 -21.29
CA ALA A 230 -14.49 4.44 -20.01
C ALA A 230 -15.60 4.97 -19.09
N ILE A 231 -16.70 5.48 -19.66
CA ILE A 231 -17.87 5.97 -18.92
C ILE A 231 -18.64 4.80 -18.26
N LEU A 232 -18.65 3.63 -18.88
CA LEU A 232 -19.38 2.45 -18.37
C LEU A 232 -18.64 1.69 -17.27
N THR A 233 -17.31 1.75 -17.25
CA THR A 233 -16.49 1.05 -16.22
C THR A 233 -16.30 1.86 -14.93
N THR A 234 -16.60 3.16 -14.95
CA THR A 234 -16.67 3.99 -13.73
C THR A 234 -17.99 3.82 -12.96
N SER A 235 -18.94 3.07 -13.51
CA SER A 235 -20.26 2.81 -12.88
C SER A 235 -20.34 1.46 -12.14
N LEU A 236 -19.25 0.70 -12.03
CA LEU A 236 -19.11 -0.51 -11.23
C LEU A 236 -18.14 -0.26 -10.08
#